data_1e38a5360b4333beaf888a80f9ce0aad
#
_entry.id   1e38a5360b4333beaf888a80f9ce0aad
#
_cell.length_a   1.000
_cell.length_b   1.000
_cell.length_c   1.000
_cell.angle_alpha   90.00
_cell.angle_beta   90.00
_cell.angle_gamma   90.00
#
_symmetry.space_group_name_H-M   'P 1'
#
loop_
_entity.id
_entity.type
_entity.pdbx_description
1 polymer ?
#
loop_
_entity_poly.entity_id
_entity_poly.type
_entity_poly.pdbx_seq_one_letter_code
_entity_poly.pdbx_strand_id
1 'polypeptide(L)'
;MNQRNASMTVIGAGSYGTALAITLARNGHEVVLWGHDPEHIATLERDRCNAAFLPDVPFPDTLHLESDLATALAASRNILVVVPSHVFGEVLR
;
A
#
# COMPACT_ATOMS: atom_id res chain seq x y z
N MET A 1 11.29 22.88 -3.72
CA MET A 1 10.63 22.14 -3.50
C MET A 1 10.88 20.95 -2.80
N ASN A 2 10.09 20.40 -2.30
CA ASN A 2 10.31 19.34 -1.41
C ASN A 2 9.95 18.03 -2.01
N GLN A 3 10.97 17.33 -2.49
CA GLN A 3 10.77 16.04 -3.13
C GLN A 3 10.37 14.98 -2.14
N ARG A 4 10.60 15.17 -0.86
CA ARG A 4 10.33 14.15 0.13
C ARG A 4 8.86 13.86 0.32
N ASN A 5 8.00 14.80 -0.08
CA ASN A 5 6.57 14.63 0.14
C ASN A 5 5.83 14.16 -1.12
N ALA A 6 6.54 13.50 -2.01
CA ALA A 6 5.90 12.97 -3.20
C ALA A 6 4.85 11.93 -2.82
N SER A 7 3.74 11.91 -3.56
CA SER A 7 2.71 10.92 -3.35
C SER A 7 3.04 9.62 -4.06
N MET A 8 2.70 8.51 -3.45
CA MET A 8 2.94 7.18 -4.00
C MET A 8 1.69 6.33 -3.81
N THR A 9 1.37 5.52 -4.82
CA THR A 9 0.31 4.53 -4.69
C THR A 9 0.93 3.14 -4.80
N VAL A 10 0.68 2.29 -3.81
CA VAL A 10 1.18 0.92 -3.80
C VAL A 10 0.00 -0.01 -4.03
N ILE A 11 0.05 -0.79 -5.10
CA ILE A 11 -1.01 -1.72 -5.46
C ILE A 11 -0.64 -3.11 -4.97
N GLY A 12 -1.33 -3.58 -3.95
CA GLY A 12 -1.09 -4.90 -3.38
C GLY A 12 -0.81 -4.85 -1.90
N ALA A 13 -1.79 -5.21 -1.08
CA ALA A 13 -1.72 -5.08 0.37
C ALA A 13 -1.29 -6.36 1.07
N GLY A 14 -0.45 -7.18 0.43
CA GLY A 14 0.16 -8.33 1.07
C GLY A 14 1.32 -7.89 1.96
N SER A 15 2.12 -8.85 2.42
CA SER A 15 3.19 -8.52 3.36
C SER A 15 4.25 -7.61 2.73
N TYR A 16 4.66 -7.92 1.50
CA TYR A 16 5.71 -7.13 0.86
C TYR A 16 5.22 -5.73 0.50
N GLY A 17 4.00 -5.64 -0.05
CA GLY A 17 3.44 -4.33 -0.39
C GLY A 17 3.22 -3.46 0.83
N THR A 18 2.74 -4.08 1.91
CA THR A 18 2.54 -3.36 3.16
C THR A 18 3.87 -2.85 3.73
N ALA A 19 4.90 -3.71 3.72
CA ALA A 19 6.21 -3.30 4.23
C ALA A 19 6.79 -2.14 3.40
N LEU A 20 6.64 -2.21 2.08
CA LEU A 20 7.12 -1.15 1.20
C LEU A 20 6.37 0.15 1.45
N ALA A 21 5.04 0.06 1.60
CA ALA A 21 4.23 1.24 1.86
C ALA A 21 4.63 1.91 3.18
N ILE A 22 4.88 1.11 4.21
CA ILE A 22 5.31 1.64 5.50
C ILE A 22 6.64 2.35 5.37
N THR A 23 7.59 1.73 4.65
CA THR A 23 8.91 2.33 4.47
C THR A 23 8.82 3.68 3.75
N LEU A 24 8.01 3.73 2.69
CA LEU A 24 7.84 4.98 1.95
C LEU A 24 7.17 6.05 2.82
N ALA A 25 6.18 5.66 3.59
CA ALA A 25 5.47 6.60 4.45
C ALA A 25 6.38 7.14 5.55
N ARG A 26 7.25 6.29 6.10
CA ARG A 26 8.21 6.73 7.10
C ARG A 26 9.23 7.71 6.56
N ASN A 27 9.45 7.67 5.25
CA ASN A 27 10.39 8.58 4.61
C ASN A 27 9.73 9.89 4.19
N GLY A 28 8.50 10.12 4.61
CA GLY A 28 7.84 11.40 4.40
C GLY A 28 6.94 11.45 3.18
N HIS A 29 6.75 10.34 2.49
CA HIS A 29 5.84 10.31 1.34
C HIS A 29 4.41 10.11 1.81
N GLU A 30 3.47 10.69 1.06
CA GLU A 30 2.07 10.36 1.23
C GLU A 30 1.80 9.09 0.43
N VAL A 31 1.38 8.04 1.11
CA VAL A 31 1.25 6.73 0.49
C VAL A 31 -0.19 6.26 0.55
N VAL A 32 -0.70 5.78 -0.59
CA VAL A 32 -1.98 5.10 -0.65
C VAL A 32 -1.71 3.63 -0.92
N LEU A 33 -2.14 2.76 -0.01
CA LEU A 33 -1.97 1.32 -0.15
C LEU A 33 -3.30 0.72 -0.56
N TRP A 34 -3.34 0.14 -1.74
CA TRP A 34 -4.57 -0.45 -2.27
C TRP A 34 -4.57 -1.96 -2.09
N GLY A 35 -5.72 -2.50 -1.67
CA GLY A 35 -5.97 -3.93 -1.65
C GLY A 35 -7.31 -4.22 -2.29
N HIS A 36 -7.44 -5.41 -2.89
CA HIS A 36 -8.64 -5.75 -3.63
C HIS A 36 -9.80 -6.18 -2.72
N ASP A 37 -9.54 -6.47 -1.47
CA ASP A 37 -10.56 -6.95 -0.53
C ASP A 37 -10.99 -5.81 0.38
N PRO A 38 -12.22 -5.26 0.19
CA PRO A 38 -12.66 -4.13 1.00
C PRO A 38 -12.70 -4.42 2.50
N GLU A 39 -13.01 -5.67 2.87
CA GLU A 39 -13.05 -6.02 4.29
C GLU A 39 -11.65 -6.01 4.90
N HIS A 40 -10.68 -6.52 4.14
CA HIS A 40 -9.30 -6.49 4.60
C HIS A 40 -8.81 -5.05 4.75
N ILE A 41 -9.11 -4.21 3.76
CA ILE A 41 -8.72 -2.81 3.82
C ILE A 41 -9.38 -2.11 5.01
N ALA A 42 -10.64 -2.39 5.28
CA ALA A 42 -11.32 -1.80 6.43
C ALA A 42 -10.64 -2.22 7.74
N THR A 43 -10.22 -3.48 7.82
CA THR A 43 -9.52 -3.98 8.99
C THR A 43 -8.17 -3.28 9.17
N LEU A 44 -7.43 -3.10 8.08
CA LEU A 44 -6.15 -2.38 8.13
C LEU A 44 -6.33 -0.95 8.59
N GLU A 45 -7.38 -0.32 8.11
CA GLU A 45 -7.66 1.07 8.49
C GLU A 45 -8.02 1.17 9.97
N ARG A 46 -8.84 0.24 10.45
CA ARG A 46 -9.25 0.23 11.85
C ARG A 46 -8.08 -0.02 12.79
N ASP A 47 -7.25 -0.98 12.44
CA ASP A 47 -6.17 -1.42 13.32
C ASP A 47 -4.89 -0.62 13.14
N ARG A 48 -4.78 0.11 12.06
CA ARG A 48 -3.58 0.87 11.69
C ARG A 48 -2.32 0.01 11.68
N CYS A 49 -2.49 -1.25 11.31
CA CYS A 49 -1.39 -2.19 11.08
C CYS A 49 -1.94 -3.37 10.31
N ASN A 50 -1.05 -4.18 9.74
CA ASN A 50 -1.45 -5.37 9.02
C ASN A 50 -1.16 -6.58 9.90
N ALA A 51 -2.10 -6.90 10.78
CA ALA A 51 -1.87 -7.91 11.81
C ALA A 51 -1.59 -9.29 11.23
N ALA A 52 -2.12 -9.59 10.05
CA ALA A 52 -1.91 -10.90 9.43
C ALA A 52 -0.48 -11.09 8.94
N PHE A 53 0.17 -10.00 8.51
CA PHE A 53 1.50 -10.09 7.90
C PHE A 53 2.58 -9.36 8.69
N LEU A 54 2.24 -8.21 9.29
CA LEU A 54 3.20 -7.39 10.01
C LEU A 54 2.57 -6.88 11.32
N PRO A 55 2.32 -7.79 12.29
CA PRO A 55 1.49 -7.44 13.45
C PRO A 55 2.09 -6.38 14.36
N ASP A 56 3.41 -6.25 14.39
CA ASP A 56 4.04 -5.34 15.33
C ASP A 56 4.51 -4.05 14.68
N VAL A 57 4.04 -3.77 13.47
CA VAL A 57 4.49 -2.60 12.72
C VAL A 57 3.30 -1.68 12.46
N PRO A 58 3.16 -0.59 13.24
CA PRO A 58 2.04 0.33 13.03
C PRO A 58 2.23 1.18 11.78
N PHE A 59 1.09 1.60 11.21
CA PHE A 59 1.12 2.44 10.02
C PHE A 59 1.43 3.88 10.41
N PRO A 60 2.35 4.55 9.68
CA PRO A 60 2.54 5.99 9.86
C PRO A 60 1.29 6.76 9.46
N ASP A 61 1.17 7.99 9.94
CA ASP A 61 0.02 8.85 9.64
C ASP A 61 -0.11 9.14 8.16
N THR A 62 0.99 9.10 7.43
CA THR A 62 1.00 9.38 5.98
C THR A 62 0.62 8.18 5.13
N LEU A 63 0.30 7.04 5.76
CA LEU A 63 -0.14 5.87 5.02
C LEU A 63 -1.66 5.79 5.06
N HIS A 64 -2.27 5.77 3.86
CA HIS A 64 -3.71 5.75 3.70
C HIS A 64 -4.12 4.46 2.99
N LEU A 65 -5.28 3.91 3.35
CA LEU A 65 -5.77 2.66 2.79
C LEU A 65 -6.87 2.96 1.79
N GLU A 66 -6.94 2.15 0.73
CA GLU A 66 -7.95 2.33 -0.29
C GLU A 66 -8.33 0.98 -0.89
N SER A 67 -9.62 0.73 -1.07
CA SER A 67 -10.08 -0.50 -1.71
C SER A 67 -10.63 -0.26 -3.12
N ASP A 68 -10.83 0.99 -3.51
CA ASP A 68 -11.28 1.32 -4.85
C ASP A 68 -10.07 1.60 -5.74
N LEU A 69 -9.88 0.76 -6.76
CA LEU A 69 -8.68 0.86 -7.59
C LEU A 69 -8.61 2.19 -8.34
N ALA A 70 -9.72 2.65 -8.88
CA ALA A 70 -9.72 3.90 -9.63
C ALA A 70 -9.30 5.07 -8.74
N THR A 71 -9.80 5.11 -7.52
CA THR A 71 -9.44 6.15 -6.57
C THR A 71 -7.96 6.06 -6.21
N ALA A 72 -7.46 4.83 -5.99
CA ALA A 72 -6.06 4.65 -5.66
C ALA A 72 -5.14 5.10 -6.80
N LEU A 73 -5.51 4.77 -8.03
CA LEU A 73 -4.70 5.15 -9.19
C LEU A 73 -4.72 6.65 -9.42
N ALA A 74 -5.83 7.30 -9.11
CA ALA A 74 -5.94 8.74 -9.27
C ALA A 74 -5.22 9.52 -8.18
N ALA A 75 -4.87 8.86 -7.08
CA ALA A 75 -4.29 9.54 -5.92
C ALA A 75 -2.85 10.00 -6.17
N SER A 76 -2.15 9.39 -7.11
CA SER A 76 -0.75 9.71 -7.31
C SER A 76 -0.32 9.38 -8.73
N ARG A 77 0.74 10.05 -9.19
CA ARG A 77 1.37 9.70 -10.46
C ARG A 77 2.35 8.56 -10.31
N ASN A 78 2.80 8.30 -9.11
CA ASN A 78 3.82 7.28 -8.85
C ASN A 78 3.14 6.03 -8.35
N ILE A 79 3.13 4.98 -9.15
CA ILE A 79 2.39 3.77 -8.84
C ILE A 79 3.34 2.58 -8.85
N LEU A 80 3.33 1.84 -7.75
CA LEU A 80 4.11 0.61 -7.63
C LEU A 80 3.14 -0.56 -7.55
N VAL A 81 3.32 -1.54 -8.42
CA VAL A 81 2.49 -2.73 -8.42
C VAL A 81 3.26 -3.85 -7.77
N VAL A 82 2.72 -4.38 -6.67
CA VAL A 82 3.38 -5.41 -5.88
C VAL A 82 2.48 -6.62 -5.83
N VAL A 83 2.89 -7.70 -6.48
CA VAL A 83 2.11 -8.94 -6.52
C VAL A 83 3.02 -10.11 -6.20
N PRO A 84 2.46 -11.22 -5.70
CA PRO A 84 3.28 -12.42 -5.47
C PRO A 84 3.92 -12.88 -6.77
N SER A 85 5.18 -13.29 -6.69
CA SER A 85 5.94 -13.60 -7.90
C SER A 85 5.34 -14.78 -8.66
N HIS A 86 4.75 -15.74 -7.98
CA HIS A 86 4.14 -16.88 -8.69
C HIS A 86 2.95 -16.43 -9.53
N VAL A 87 2.15 -15.48 -9.04
CA VAL A 87 1.03 -14.94 -9.80
C VAL A 87 1.55 -14.16 -11.00
N PHE A 88 2.58 -13.35 -10.77
CA PHE A 88 3.17 -12.54 -11.81
C PHE A 88 3.75 -13.44 -12.92
N GLY A 89 4.41 -14.52 -12.53
CA GLY A 89 4.94 -15.45 -13.49
C GLY A 89 3.89 -16.08 -14.38
N GLU A 90 2.72 -16.39 -13.80
CA GLU A 90 1.64 -16.96 -14.59
C GLU A 90 1.07 -15.96 -15.57
N VAL A 91 0.96 -14.72 -15.16
CA VAL A 91 0.44 -13.67 -16.02
C VAL A 91 1.35 -13.46 -17.24
N LEU A 92 2.66 -13.59 -17.03
CA LEU A 92 3.63 -13.35 -18.09
C LEU A 92 3.79 -14.51 -19.07
N ARG A 93 3.23 -15.66 -18.76
CA ARG A 93 3.28 -16.77 -19.70
C ARG A 93 2.20 -16.64 -20.78
#